data_6e1175fffb20fa52a623462cc1e60cc3
#
_entry.id   6e1175fffb20fa52a623462cc1e60cc3
#
_cell.length_a   1.000
_cell.length_b   1.000
_cell.length_c   1.000
_cell.angle_alpha   90.00
_cell.angle_beta   90.00
_cell.angle_gamma   90.00
#
_symmetry.space_group_name_H-M   'P 1'
#
loop_
_entity.id
_entity.type
_entity.pdbx_description
1 polymer ?
#
loop_
_entity_poly.entity_id
_entity_poly.type
_entity_poly.pdbx_seq_one_letter_code
_entity_poly.pdbx_strand_id
1 'polypeptide(L)'
;MSFTSRYLGPLPWAALSVLEGVLTAVALILITLAYRWIPTAFPGAWARLLLLPAVVAALWVGREVFVGSWPYGGFPWARLGMSQAESPLAPVTSWIGVSGLSFLMVLLVALLIQVIRERAWRRPTALIAPVIVTVALLITPLFPTAVTGSMRIAAVQGNGPSGYFDERQPYSLIDAQTDATEPLYGEDVDLLVWPEGSLDFDPFQSDSLARRMSAITSRIGAPLLANAATEREGLFYNTSLLWTEDGADGQVHDKRHPVPFGEYVPDRAFFNALAPDLIGLIQREYTPGTNPPVIDVDGVRVGLAICFDVIYDDVISEGMAEGAEVLVFQTNNADFRGTNENLQQLAFARMRAIETGRSVVNISTVGTSQIIRPDGSTVSSLDAGKAGALLEDVELRSGLTAGVVTGPWIQMLLLWGGLGALAFGWLRARRR
;
A
#
# COMPACT_ATOMS: atom_id res chain seq x y z
N MET A 1 -14.94 -1.01 3.03
CA MET A 1 -15.80 -2.19 2.78
C MET A 1 -17.29 -1.93 2.96
N SER A 2 -17.70 -0.97 3.77
CA SER A 2 -19.12 -0.53 3.80
C SER A 2 -19.62 0.02 2.46
N PHE A 3 -18.72 0.43 1.58
CA PHE A 3 -19.00 0.91 0.22
C PHE A 3 -19.68 -0.18 -0.64
N THR A 4 -19.17 -1.39 -0.69
CA THR A 4 -19.75 -2.47 -1.51
C THR A 4 -21.21 -2.73 -1.15
N SER A 5 -21.58 -2.52 0.12
CA SER A 5 -22.97 -2.70 0.54
C SER A 5 -23.94 -1.63 0.03
N ARG A 6 -23.43 -0.45 -0.40
CA ARG A 6 -24.29 0.60 -0.97
C ARG A 6 -24.78 0.26 -2.37
N TYR A 7 -23.93 -0.38 -3.18
CA TYR A 7 -24.19 -0.66 -4.59
C TYR A 7 -24.50 -2.13 -4.87
N LEU A 8 -23.82 -3.03 -4.16
CA LEU A 8 -23.86 -4.48 -4.42
C LEU A 8 -24.61 -5.27 -3.35
N GLY A 9 -25.24 -4.58 -2.38
CA GLY A 9 -25.89 -5.22 -1.24
C GLY A 9 -24.89 -5.80 -0.21
N PRO A 10 -25.37 -6.44 0.87
CA PRO A 10 -24.52 -6.86 1.98
C PRO A 10 -23.70 -8.12 1.71
N LEU A 11 -23.98 -8.87 0.64
CA LEU A 11 -23.39 -10.20 0.41
C LEU A 11 -21.87 -10.16 0.20
N PRO A 12 -21.28 -9.30 -0.68
CA PRO A 12 -19.84 -9.24 -0.85
C PRO A 12 -19.11 -8.82 0.44
N TRP A 13 -19.68 -7.86 1.17
CA TRP A 13 -19.13 -7.45 2.46
C TRP A 13 -19.15 -8.58 3.50
N ALA A 14 -20.26 -9.32 3.59
CA ALA A 14 -20.39 -10.46 4.50
C ALA A 14 -19.40 -11.58 4.14
N ALA A 15 -19.27 -11.91 2.85
CA ALA A 15 -18.35 -12.94 2.36
C ALA A 15 -16.90 -12.63 2.73
N LEU A 16 -16.45 -11.39 2.49
CA LEU A 16 -15.09 -10.97 2.83
C LEU A 16 -14.88 -10.92 4.36
N SER A 17 -15.88 -10.43 5.11
CA SER A 17 -15.81 -10.41 6.59
C SER A 17 -15.72 -11.81 7.19
N VAL A 18 -16.44 -12.78 6.63
CA VAL A 18 -16.37 -14.19 7.05
C VAL A 18 -15.01 -14.79 6.71
N LEU A 19 -14.48 -14.55 5.51
CA LEU A 19 -13.15 -15.01 5.10
C LEU A 19 -12.08 -14.50 6.07
N GLU A 20 -12.02 -13.19 6.30
CA GLU A 20 -11.07 -12.58 7.24
C GLU A 20 -11.25 -13.08 8.69
N GLY A 21 -12.51 -13.28 9.10
CA GLY A 21 -12.83 -13.85 10.40
C GLY A 21 -12.33 -15.28 10.56
N VAL A 22 -12.49 -16.14 9.55
CA VAL A 22 -12.02 -17.53 9.56
C VAL A 22 -10.49 -17.56 9.59
N LEU A 23 -9.81 -16.79 8.74
CA LEU A 23 -8.35 -16.73 8.73
C LEU A 23 -7.77 -16.23 10.06
N THR A 24 -8.43 -15.25 10.67
CA THR A 24 -8.07 -14.77 12.01
C THR A 24 -8.32 -15.85 13.08
N ALA A 25 -9.43 -16.58 13.01
CA ALA A 25 -9.72 -17.67 13.95
C ALA A 25 -8.67 -18.79 13.88
N VAL A 26 -8.22 -19.16 12.68
CA VAL A 26 -7.12 -20.13 12.50
C VAL A 26 -5.85 -19.64 13.20
N ALA A 27 -5.47 -18.39 13.03
CA ALA A 27 -4.30 -17.83 13.72
C ALA A 27 -4.46 -17.83 15.24
N LEU A 28 -5.64 -17.54 15.77
CA LEU A 28 -5.94 -17.59 17.21
C LEU A 28 -5.87 -19.02 17.75
N ILE A 29 -6.26 -20.02 16.95
CA ILE A 29 -6.06 -21.45 17.31
C ILE A 29 -4.55 -21.74 17.44
N LEU A 30 -3.73 -21.33 16.48
CA LEU A 30 -2.27 -21.54 16.53
C LEU A 30 -1.65 -20.85 17.75
N ILE A 31 -2.08 -19.63 18.07
CA ILE A 31 -1.65 -18.91 19.27
C ILE A 31 -2.08 -19.68 20.54
N THR A 32 -3.30 -20.19 20.59
CA THR A 32 -3.80 -21.00 21.73
C THR A 32 -2.97 -22.25 21.91
N LEU A 33 -2.58 -22.92 20.83
CA LEU A 33 -1.69 -24.07 20.85
C LEU A 33 -0.28 -23.70 21.33
N ALA A 34 0.24 -22.52 20.98
CA ALA A 34 1.50 -22.00 21.50
C ALA A 34 1.45 -21.85 23.04
N TYR A 35 0.35 -21.31 23.59
CA TYR A 35 0.12 -21.21 25.03
C TYR A 35 0.08 -22.58 25.74
N ARG A 36 -0.35 -23.63 25.03
CA ARG A 36 -0.38 -24.99 25.55
C ARG A 36 0.97 -25.70 25.46
N TRP A 37 1.62 -25.62 24.30
CA TRP A 37 2.78 -26.47 24.02
C TRP A 37 4.12 -25.85 24.42
N ILE A 38 4.32 -24.55 24.28
CA ILE A 38 5.60 -23.91 24.60
C ILE A 38 5.95 -24.03 26.10
N PRO A 39 5.05 -23.73 27.05
CA PRO A 39 5.36 -23.92 28.47
C PRO A 39 5.55 -25.39 28.88
N THR A 40 4.84 -26.32 28.21
CA THR A 40 4.99 -27.76 28.46
C THR A 40 6.33 -28.26 27.94
N ALA A 41 6.74 -27.85 26.74
CA ALA A 41 8.02 -28.19 26.11
C ALA A 41 9.21 -27.59 26.84
N PHE A 42 9.08 -26.41 27.39
CA PHE A 42 10.10 -25.60 28.04
C PHE A 42 9.57 -25.02 29.36
N PRO A 43 9.64 -25.74 30.49
CA PRO A 43 8.99 -25.33 31.76
C PRO A 43 9.71 -24.17 32.47
N GLY A 44 10.84 -23.66 31.95
CA GLY A 44 11.55 -22.53 32.53
C GLY A 44 10.80 -21.22 32.45
N ALA A 45 11.07 -20.28 33.38
CA ALA A 45 10.47 -18.94 33.39
C ALA A 45 10.79 -18.14 32.11
N TRP A 46 11.99 -18.31 31.53
CA TRP A 46 12.39 -17.66 30.29
C TRP A 46 11.47 -18.01 29.12
N ALA A 47 11.02 -19.28 29.07
CA ALA A 47 10.14 -19.73 27.99
C ALA A 47 8.75 -19.12 28.11
N ARG A 48 8.23 -18.93 29.32
CA ARG A 48 6.93 -18.28 29.56
C ARG A 48 7.00 -16.77 29.39
N LEU A 49 8.12 -16.15 29.78
CA LEU A 49 8.27 -14.69 29.79
C LEU A 49 8.85 -14.08 28.50
N LEU A 50 9.59 -14.89 27.69
CA LEU A 50 10.24 -14.41 26.46
C LEU A 50 9.87 -15.23 25.23
N LEU A 51 10.09 -16.57 25.25
CA LEU A 51 9.86 -17.40 24.07
C LEU A 51 8.38 -17.44 23.66
N LEU A 52 7.48 -17.64 24.59
CA LEU A 52 6.04 -17.68 24.30
C LEU A 52 5.53 -16.35 23.70
N PRO A 53 5.83 -15.15 24.29
CA PRO A 53 5.51 -13.89 23.66
C PRO A 53 6.06 -13.74 22.23
N ALA A 54 7.32 -14.13 22.00
CA ALA A 54 7.93 -14.04 20.68
C ALA A 54 7.24 -14.96 19.65
N VAL A 55 6.88 -16.21 20.06
CA VAL A 55 6.13 -17.14 19.20
C VAL A 55 4.73 -16.59 18.90
N VAL A 56 4.04 -16.03 19.89
CA VAL A 56 2.72 -15.40 19.71
C VAL A 56 2.80 -14.24 18.70
N ALA A 57 3.80 -13.36 18.87
CA ALA A 57 3.99 -12.23 17.95
C ALA A 57 4.34 -12.70 16.52
N ALA A 58 5.20 -13.72 16.39
CA ALA A 58 5.55 -14.30 15.10
C ALA A 58 4.33 -14.95 14.40
N LEU A 59 3.49 -15.68 15.14
CA LEU A 59 2.27 -16.29 14.59
C LEU A 59 1.24 -15.23 14.16
N TRP A 60 1.14 -14.12 14.90
CA TRP A 60 0.27 -13.02 14.51
C TRP A 60 0.73 -12.37 13.19
N VAL A 61 2.02 -12.04 13.09
CA VAL A 61 2.57 -11.47 11.84
C VAL A 61 2.54 -12.50 10.70
N GLY A 62 2.78 -13.78 11.00
CA GLY A 62 2.62 -14.87 10.03
C GLY A 62 1.20 -14.90 9.44
N ARG A 63 0.16 -14.62 10.25
CA ARG A 63 -1.21 -14.44 9.75
C ARG A 63 -1.32 -13.21 8.84
N GLU A 64 -0.76 -12.06 9.22
CA GLU A 64 -0.78 -10.86 8.37
C GLU A 64 -0.13 -11.12 7.00
N VAL A 65 1.02 -11.79 6.98
CA VAL A 65 1.75 -12.17 5.75
C VAL A 65 0.93 -13.15 4.90
N PHE A 66 0.33 -14.17 5.53
CA PHE A 66 -0.48 -15.16 4.83
C PHE A 66 -1.72 -14.52 4.20
N VAL A 67 -2.49 -13.74 4.97
CA VAL A 67 -3.69 -13.04 4.48
C VAL A 67 -3.33 -11.99 3.42
N GLY A 68 -2.15 -11.39 3.53
CA GLY A 68 -1.62 -10.43 2.55
C GLY A 68 -1.17 -11.06 1.24
N SER A 69 -1.15 -12.40 1.12
CA SER A 69 -0.71 -13.11 -0.09
C SER A 69 -1.71 -14.11 -0.63
N TRP A 70 -2.69 -14.58 0.17
CA TRP A 70 -3.66 -15.59 -0.21
C TRP A 70 -5.03 -15.33 0.42
N PRO A 71 -6.15 -15.62 -0.28
CA PRO A 71 -6.26 -16.05 -1.69
C PRO A 71 -6.17 -14.87 -2.68
N TYR A 72 -5.99 -15.16 -3.96
CA TYR A 72 -6.06 -14.20 -5.08
C TYR A 72 -5.16 -12.96 -4.94
N GLY A 73 -3.92 -13.17 -4.49
CA GLY A 73 -2.98 -12.08 -4.19
C GLY A 73 -3.10 -11.51 -2.77
N GLY A 74 -4.12 -11.94 -2.02
CA GLY A 74 -4.33 -11.55 -0.64
C GLY A 74 -4.96 -10.17 -0.46
N PHE A 75 -5.12 -9.79 0.83
CA PHE A 75 -5.65 -8.49 1.22
C PHE A 75 -4.84 -7.92 2.40
N PRO A 76 -3.65 -7.34 2.17
CA PRO A 76 -2.76 -6.86 3.23
C PRO A 76 -3.20 -5.53 3.87
N TRP A 77 -4.49 -5.19 3.81
CA TRP A 77 -5.04 -3.93 4.32
C TRP A 77 -4.98 -3.80 5.85
N ALA A 78 -5.21 -4.91 6.56
CA ALA A 78 -5.32 -4.93 8.02
C ALA A 78 -4.00 -5.25 8.74
N ARG A 79 -2.84 -4.87 8.18
CA ARG A 79 -1.53 -5.00 8.83
C ARG A 79 -1.43 -3.99 9.98
N LEU A 80 -1.11 -4.47 11.18
CA LEU A 80 -1.11 -3.65 12.39
C LEU A 80 -0.11 -2.47 12.30
N GLY A 81 1.08 -2.71 11.75
CA GLY A 81 2.09 -1.67 11.55
C GLY A 81 1.61 -0.52 10.66
N MET A 82 0.79 -0.79 9.63
CA MET A 82 0.26 0.24 8.73
C MET A 82 -0.65 1.26 9.44
N SER A 83 -1.26 0.88 10.56
CA SER A 83 -2.10 1.80 11.35
C SER A 83 -1.32 2.88 12.11
N GLN A 84 0.02 2.84 12.05
CA GLN A 84 0.90 3.68 12.85
C GLN A 84 1.44 4.92 12.12
N ALA A 85 0.86 5.30 10.99
CA ALA A 85 1.36 6.37 10.12
C ALA A 85 1.55 7.75 10.81
N GLU A 86 0.78 8.03 11.84
CA GLU A 86 0.86 9.28 12.63
C GLU A 86 1.40 9.03 14.06
N SER A 87 1.91 7.83 14.31
CA SER A 87 2.42 7.42 15.60
C SER A 87 3.93 7.63 15.69
N PRO A 88 4.49 7.91 16.90
CA PRO A 88 5.93 7.93 17.11
C PRO A 88 6.60 6.57 16.87
N LEU A 89 5.84 5.50 16.61
CA LEU A 89 6.34 4.16 16.30
C LEU A 89 6.71 4.01 14.82
N ALA A 90 6.17 4.85 13.95
CA ALA A 90 6.34 4.75 12.49
C ALA A 90 7.82 4.68 12.04
N PRO A 91 8.77 5.46 12.61
CA PRO A 91 10.18 5.41 12.22
C PRO A 91 10.82 4.02 12.27
N VAL A 92 10.31 3.11 13.10
CA VAL A 92 10.79 1.73 13.22
C VAL A 92 10.69 0.99 11.87
N THR A 93 9.71 1.35 11.02
CA THR A 93 9.54 0.70 9.71
C THR A 93 10.70 0.93 8.77
N SER A 94 11.38 2.07 8.88
CA SER A 94 12.58 2.34 8.08
C SER A 94 13.77 1.42 8.42
N TRP A 95 13.72 0.71 9.55
CA TRP A 95 14.77 -0.23 10.00
C TRP A 95 14.42 -1.69 9.76
N ILE A 96 13.17 -2.10 10.00
CA ILE A 96 12.75 -3.51 10.00
C ILE A 96 11.46 -3.77 9.20
N GLY A 97 11.01 -2.79 8.42
CA GLY A 97 9.78 -2.87 7.64
C GLY A 97 8.52 -2.89 8.48
N VAL A 98 7.38 -2.84 7.81
CA VAL A 98 6.04 -2.82 8.44
C VAL A 98 5.78 -4.08 9.28
N SER A 99 6.18 -5.25 8.79
CA SER A 99 6.00 -6.52 9.51
C SER A 99 6.85 -6.59 10.78
N GLY A 100 8.04 -5.99 10.78
CA GLY A 100 8.88 -5.85 11.97
C GLY A 100 8.23 -4.96 13.03
N LEU A 101 7.61 -3.84 12.62
CA LEU A 101 6.85 -2.98 13.52
C LEU A 101 5.65 -3.75 14.12
N SER A 102 4.83 -4.42 13.28
CA SER A 102 3.73 -5.28 13.75
C SER A 102 4.21 -6.29 14.79
N PHE A 103 5.36 -6.94 14.53
CA PHE A 103 5.95 -7.91 15.46
C PHE A 103 6.31 -7.27 16.81
N LEU A 104 7.00 -6.15 16.84
CA LEU A 104 7.38 -5.48 18.10
C LEU A 104 6.17 -5.01 18.89
N MET A 105 5.13 -4.52 18.23
CA MET A 105 3.89 -4.10 18.90
C MET A 105 3.19 -5.29 19.58
N VAL A 106 3.01 -6.40 18.85
CA VAL A 106 2.39 -7.62 19.40
C VAL A 106 3.29 -8.25 20.47
N LEU A 107 4.61 -8.27 20.26
CA LEU A 107 5.58 -8.75 21.24
C LEU A 107 5.47 -7.99 22.56
N LEU A 108 5.41 -6.66 22.52
CA LEU A 108 5.26 -5.82 23.71
C LEU A 108 4.00 -6.20 24.51
N VAL A 109 2.87 -6.28 23.82
CA VAL A 109 1.58 -6.64 24.45
C VAL A 109 1.66 -8.06 25.04
N ALA A 110 2.22 -9.03 24.30
CA ALA A 110 2.35 -10.40 24.76
C ALA A 110 3.31 -10.54 25.96
N LEU A 111 4.42 -9.77 25.99
CA LEU A 111 5.32 -9.69 27.14
C LEU A 111 4.61 -9.15 28.38
N LEU A 112 3.86 -8.05 28.24
CA LEU A 112 3.10 -7.47 29.35
C LEU A 112 2.04 -8.43 29.90
N ILE A 113 1.31 -9.11 29.01
CA ILE A 113 0.34 -10.15 29.39
C ILE A 113 1.03 -11.26 30.21
N GLN A 114 2.22 -11.73 29.79
CA GLN A 114 2.92 -12.79 30.53
C GLN A 114 3.48 -12.30 31.88
N VAL A 115 3.99 -11.08 31.94
CA VAL A 115 4.41 -10.45 33.22
C VAL A 115 3.25 -10.42 34.21
N ILE A 116 2.04 -10.08 33.74
CA ILE A 116 0.83 -10.03 34.57
C ILE A 116 0.42 -11.46 34.99
N ARG A 117 0.28 -12.40 34.06
CA ARG A 117 -0.16 -13.79 34.32
C ARG A 117 0.74 -14.54 35.29
N GLU A 118 2.06 -14.38 35.14
CA GLU A 118 3.06 -15.04 35.99
C GLU A 118 3.29 -14.24 37.28
N ARG A 119 2.57 -13.13 37.51
CA ARG A 119 2.79 -12.19 38.64
C ARG A 119 4.25 -11.75 38.77
N ALA A 120 4.92 -11.65 37.61
CA ALA A 120 6.35 -11.39 37.53
C ALA A 120 6.73 -9.90 37.69
N TRP A 121 5.76 -8.97 37.80
CA TRP A 121 6.02 -7.53 38.03
C TRP A 121 6.83 -7.24 39.30
N ARG A 122 6.87 -8.18 40.25
CA ARG A 122 7.69 -8.08 41.46
C ARG A 122 9.17 -8.44 41.24
N ARG A 123 9.52 -8.90 40.03
CA ARG A 123 10.87 -9.31 39.64
C ARG A 123 11.39 -8.30 38.61
N PRO A 124 12.32 -7.38 38.98
CA PRO A 124 12.81 -6.36 38.04
C PRO A 124 13.32 -6.93 36.71
N THR A 125 13.95 -8.12 36.75
CA THR A 125 14.46 -8.78 35.55
C THR A 125 13.38 -9.19 34.53
N ALA A 126 12.14 -9.39 34.97
CA ALA A 126 11.04 -9.71 34.08
C ALA A 126 10.52 -8.48 33.31
N LEU A 127 10.84 -7.27 33.77
CA LEU A 127 10.47 -6.01 33.13
C LEU A 127 11.49 -5.54 32.09
N ILE A 128 12.69 -6.15 32.05
CA ILE A 128 13.76 -5.73 31.14
C ILE A 128 13.31 -5.82 29.69
N ALA A 129 12.74 -6.95 29.26
CA ALA A 129 12.32 -7.14 27.86
C ALA A 129 11.19 -6.18 27.44
N PRO A 130 10.05 -6.03 28.16
CA PRO A 130 9.05 -5.02 27.80
C PRO A 130 9.61 -3.60 27.79
N VAL A 131 10.52 -3.24 28.70
CA VAL A 131 11.16 -1.90 28.71
C VAL A 131 12.04 -1.72 27.48
N ILE A 132 12.88 -2.69 27.13
CA ILE A 132 13.72 -2.63 25.92
C ILE A 132 12.85 -2.45 24.67
N VAL A 133 11.78 -3.24 24.51
CA VAL A 133 10.89 -3.14 23.35
C VAL A 133 10.18 -1.77 23.32
N THR A 134 9.71 -1.28 24.47
CA THR A 134 9.09 0.05 24.55
C THR A 134 10.06 1.15 24.16
N VAL A 135 11.28 1.09 24.70
CA VAL A 135 12.34 2.06 24.38
C VAL A 135 12.66 1.99 22.87
N ALA A 136 12.88 0.79 22.33
CA ALA A 136 13.14 0.62 20.90
C ALA A 136 12.00 1.20 20.03
N LEU A 137 10.74 0.97 20.39
CA LEU A 137 9.59 1.51 19.68
C LEU A 137 9.54 3.05 19.70
N LEU A 138 9.91 3.69 20.81
CA LEU A 138 9.71 5.12 21.01
C LEU A 138 10.90 5.99 20.60
N ILE A 139 12.12 5.45 20.61
CA ILE A 139 13.34 6.27 20.37
C ILE A 139 14.05 5.94 19.06
N THR A 140 13.59 4.95 18.30
CA THR A 140 14.20 4.61 17.00
C THR A 140 14.04 5.81 16.05
N PRO A 141 15.16 6.39 15.57
CA PRO A 141 15.10 7.49 14.60
C PRO A 141 14.77 6.94 13.21
N LEU A 142 14.47 7.83 12.28
CA LEU A 142 14.41 7.47 10.84
C LEU A 142 15.76 6.95 10.36
N PHE A 143 15.72 5.95 9.47
CA PHE A 143 16.92 5.47 8.80
C PHE A 143 17.44 6.56 7.84
N PRO A 144 18.73 6.91 7.89
CA PRO A 144 19.27 8.00 7.07
C PRO A 144 19.29 7.60 5.57
N THR A 145 18.82 8.48 4.72
CA THR A 145 18.95 8.42 3.26
C THR A 145 19.57 9.72 2.76
N ALA A 146 20.24 9.68 1.60
CA ALA A 146 20.96 10.84 1.08
C ALA A 146 20.06 11.70 0.19
N VAL A 147 20.02 13.01 0.43
CA VAL A 147 19.35 13.98 -0.46
C VAL A 147 20.18 14.10 -1.73
N THR A 148 19.54 13.99 -2.90
CA THR A 148 20.17 14.09 -4.24
C THR A 148 19.78 15.36 -4.97
N GLY A 149 18.65 15.97 -4.61
CA GLY A 149 18.15 17.19 -5.24
C GLY A 149 16.69 17.44 -4.91
N SER A 150 16.01 18.14 -5.79
CA SER A 150 14.56 18.32 -5.77
C SER A 150 14.01 18.29 -7.19
N MET A 151 12.74 17.97 -7.33
CA MET A 151 11.99 17.98 -8.58
C MET A 151 10.70 18.79 -8.37
N ARG A 152 10.43 19.74 -9.26
CA ARG A 152 9.23 20.57 -9.18
C ARG A 152 8.04 19.83 -9.75
N ILE A 153 7.25 19.23 -8.89
CA ILE A 153 6.12 18.36 -9.27
C ILE A 153 4.79 19.10 -9.11
N ALA A 154 4.01 19.10 -10.19
CA ALA A 154 2.62 19.53 -10.20
C ALA A 154 1.70 18.31 -10.16
N ALA A 155 0.94 18.12 -9.07
CA ALA A 155 -0.01 17.02 -8.92
C ALA A 155 -1.45 17.57 -8.97
N VAL A 156 -2.26 17.09 -9.91
CA VAL A 156 -3.57 17.67 -10.24
C VAL A 156 -4.70 16.70 -9.91
N GLN A 157 -5.66 17.16 -9.13
CA GLN A 157 -6.92 16.49 -8.81
C GLN A 157 -8.07 17.16 -9.55
N GLY A 158 -8.56 16.54 -10.62
CA GLY A 158 -9.63 17.10 -11.44
C GLY A 158 -11.03 16.96 -10.83
N ASN A 159 -11.20 16.05 -9.88
CA ASN A 159 -12.49 15.74 -9.26
C ASN A 159 -13.60 15.34 -10.26
N GLY A 160 -13.23 14.70 -11.37
CA GLY A 160 -14.14 14.22 -12.40
C GLY A 160 -14.97 13.00 -11.98
N PRO A 161 -15.94 12.58 -12.82
CA PRO A 161 -16.83 11.44 -12.55
C PRO A 161 -16.11 10.10 -12.80
N SER A 162 -15.30 9.64 -11.86
CA SER A 162 -14.41 8.48 -11.99
C SER A 162 -14.88 7.21 -11.26
N GLY A 163 -16.06 7.25 -10.60
CA GLY A 163 -16.64 6.07 -9.93
C GLY A 163 -17.30 5.10 -10.92
N TYR A 164 -17.44 3.84 -10.53
CA TYR A 164 -18.06 2.80 -11.35
C TYR A 164 -19.48 3.11 -11.81
N PHE A 165 -20.23 3.82 -10.97
CA PHE A 165 -21.64 4.18 -11.20
C PHE A 165 -21.84 5.66 -11.52
N ASP A 166 -20.75 6.41 -11.72
CA ASP A 166 -20.85 7.81 -12.12
C ASP A 166 -21.30 7.89 -13.60
N GLU A 167 -22.26 8.76 -13.89
CA GLU A 167 -22.63 9.08 -15.27
C GLU A 167 -21.49 9.85 -15.93
N ARG A 168 -21.01 9.32 -17.08
CA ARG A 168 -19.87 9.89 -17.79
C ARG A 168 -20.28 10.35 -19.18
N GLN A 169 -19.89 11.58 -19.52
CA GLN A 169 -19.85 12.03 -20.89
C GLN A 169 -18.46 11.73 -21.50
N PRO A 170 -18.37 11.48 -22.81
CA PRO A 170 -17.07 11.38 -23.46
C PRO A 170 -16.17 12.58 -23.13
N TYR A 171 -14.90 12.31 -22.79
CA TYR A 171 -13.90 13.31 -22.40
C TYR A 171 -14.12 14.01 -21.05
N SER A 172 -15.10 13.61 -20.25
CA SER A 172 -15.37 14.28 -18.96
C SER A 172 -14.24 14.17 -17.96
N LEU A 173 -13.42 13.12 -18.03
CA LEU A 173 -12.27 12.94 -17.14
C LEU A 173 -11.12 13.85 -17.56
N ILE A 174 -10.72 13.81 -18.85
CA ILE A 174 -9.66 14.70 -19.34
C ILE A 174 -10.05 16.17 -19.27
N ASP A 175 -11.33 16.53 -19.46
CA ASP A 175 -11.80 17.90 -19.30
C ASP A 175 -11.60 18.38 -17.86
N ALA A 176 -12.05 17.59 -16.86
CA ALA A 176 -11.87 17.92 -15.46
C ALA A 176 -10.38 18.04 -15.06
N GLN A 177 -9.51 17.18 -15.58
CA GLN A 177 -8.07 17.27 -15.34
C GLN A 177 -7.46 18.50 -16.03
N THR A 178 -7.88 18.80 -17.24
CA THR A 178 -7.40 19.97 -17.99
C THR A 178 -7.77 21.27 -17.26
N ASP A 179 -9.05 21.41 -16.87
CA ASP A 179 -9.54 22.59 -16.14
C ASP A 179 -8.76 22.81 -14.83
N ALA A 180 -8.50 21.74 -14.08
CA ALA A 180 -7.72 21.80 -12.86
C ALA A 180 -6.21 22.05 -13.09
N THR A 181 -5.71 21.80 -14.31
CA THR A 181 -4.33 22.06 -14.72
C THR A 181 -4.13 23.51 -15.17
N GLU A 182 -5.17 24.19 -15.67
CA GLU A 182 -5.06 25.56 -16.24
C GLU A 182 -4.34 26.58 -15.33
N PRO A 183 -4.54 26.59 -14.00
CA PRO A 183 -3.85 27.51 -13.11
C PRO A 183 -2.33 27.38 -13.08
N LEU A 184 -1.80 26.24 -13.56
CA LEU A 184 -0.36 25.93 -13.60
C LEU A 184 0.33 26.39 -14.88
N TYR A 185 -0.40 26.84 -15.90
CA TYR A 185 0.21 27.28 -17.14
C TYR A 185 1.08 28.53 -16.92
N GLY A 186 2.35 28.41 -17.26
CA GLY A 186 3.37 29.45 -17.05
C GLY A 186 4.17 29.31 -15.75
N GLU A 187 3.81 28.33 -14.91
CA GLU A 187 4.65 27.91 -13.80
C GLU A 187 5.81 27.05 -14.32
N ASP A 188 6.92 27.03 -13.59
CA ASP A 188 8.03 26.13 -13.82
C ASP A 188 7.69 24.77 -13.23
N VAL A 189 7.65 23.70 -14.06
CA VAL A 189 7.24 22.36 -13.69
C VAL A 189 8.16 21.36 -14.36
N ASP A 190 8.72 20.39 -13.60
CA ASP A 190 9.53 19.31 -14.13
C ASP A 190 8.66 18.08 -14.48
N LEU A 191 7.57 17.85 -13.74
CA LEU A 191 6.66 16.73 -13.96
C LEU A 191 5.22 17.12 -13.59
N LEU A 192 4.29 16.98 -14.54
CA LEU A 192 2.87 17.04 -14.29
C LEU A 192 2.33 15.64 -13.99
N VAL A 193 1.59 15.47 -12.89
CA VAL A 193 1.03 14.18 -12.48
C VAL A 193 -0.49 14.24 -12.39
N TRP A 194 -1.16 13.36 -13.10
CA TRP A 194 -2.59 13.12 -13.02
C TRP A 194 -2.87 11.78 -12.32
N PRO A 195 -4.01 11.61 -11.61
CA PRO A 195 -4.33 10.42 -10.83
C PRO A 195 -4.72 9.20 -11.67
N GLU A 196 -5.02 8.09 -10.99
CA GLU A 196 -5.58 6.88 -11.60
C GLU A 196 -6.91 7.15 -12.30
N GLY A 197 -7.05 6.60 -13.53
CA GLY A 197 -8.26 6.76 -14.33
C GLY A 197 -8.50 8.22 -14.75
N SER A 198 -7.43 8.97 -15.01
CA SER A 198 -7.49 10.38 -15.44
C SER A 198 -7.91 10.56 -16.90
N LEU A 199 -7.90 9.50 -17.68
CA LEU A 199 -8.24 9.52 -19.10
C LEU A 199 -9.45 8.64 -19.39
N ASP A 200 -10.33 9.13 -20.29
CA ASP A 200 -11.57 8.45 -20.66
C ASP A 200 -11.35 7.25 -21.57
N PHE A 201 -10.29 7.29 -22.40
CA PHE A 201 -9.98 6.31 -23.44
C PHE A 201 -8.51 5.96 -23.43
N ASP A 202 -8.17 4.91 -24.18
CA ASP A 202 -6.78 4.53 -24.47
C ASP A 202 -6.14 5.59 -25.38
N PRO A 203 -5.12 6.35 -24.93
CA PRO A 203 -4.47 7.38 -25.73
C PRO A 203 -3.67 6.79 -26.90
N PHE A 204 -3.29 5.51 -26.86
CA PHE A 204 -2.61 4.82 -27.96
C PHE A 204 -3.55 4.47 -29.11
N GLN A 205 -4.88 4.48 -28.85
CA GLN A 205 -5.91 4.17 -29.84
C GLN A 205 -6.78 5.38 -30.20
N SER A 206 -6.59 6.52 -29.54
CA SER A 206 -7.40 7.74 -29.72
C SER A 206 -6.55 8.93 -30.11
N ASP A 207 -6.45 9.21 -31.43
CA ASP A 207 -5.72 10.39 -31.95
C ASP A 207 -6.21 11.71 -31.38
N SER A 208 -7.50 11.84 -31.07
CA SER A 208 -8.06 13.06 -30.49
C SER A 208 -7.58 13.26 -29.06
N LEU A 209 -7.50 12.19 -28.25
CA LEU A 209 -6.99 12.23 -26.89
C LEU A 209 -5.47 12.50 -26.89
N ALA A 210 -4.73 11.78 -27.77
CA ALA A 210 -3.29 11.97 -27.94
C ALA A 210 -2.92 13.43 -28.25
N ARG A 211 -3.63 14.06 -29.22
CA ARG A 211 -3.41 15.49 -29.53
C ARG A 211 -3.71 16.42 -28.36
N ARG A 212 -4.76 16.13 -27.57
CA ARG A 212 -5.08 16.94 -26.39
C ARG A 212 -4.00 16.83 -25.33
N MET A 213 -3.48 15.63 -25.06
CA MET A 213 -2.38 15.41 -24.11
C MET A 213 -1.12 16.14 -24.56
N SER A 214 -0.72 16.02 -25.84
CA SER A 214 0.45 16.75 -26.39
C SER A 214 0.25 18.27 -26.32
N ALA A 215 -0.96 18.79 -26.50
CA ALA A 215 -1.23 20.22 -26.34
C ALA A 215 -1.10 20.69 -24.89
N ILE A 216 -1.49 19.85 -23.91
CA ILE A 216 -1.34 20.14 -22.47
C ILE A 216 0.14 20.14 -22.09
N THR A 217 0.91 19.11 -22.47
CA THR A 217 2.35 19.01 -22.19
C THR A 217 3.16 20.14 -22.84
N SER A 218 2.86 20.48 -24.08
CA SER A 218 3.47 21.64 -24.75
C SER A 218 3.15 22.97 -24.05
N ARG A 219 1.94 23.12 -23.51
CA ARG A 219 1.51 24.36 -22.84
C ARG A 219 2.09 24.48 -21.43
N ILE A 220 2.24 23.38 -20.70
CA ILE A 220 2.86 23.36 -19.37
C ILE A 220 4.39 23.38 -19.45
N GLY A 221 4.97 22.89 -20.54
CA GLY A 221 6.40 22.78 -20.74
C GLY A 221 7.05 21.60 -19.99
N ALA A 222 6.26 20.60 -19.60
CA ALA A 222 6.72 19.44 -18.82
C ALA A 222 6.04 18.15 -19.30
N PRO A 223 6.66 16.97 -19.12
CA PRO A 223 6.03 15.68 -19.36
C PRO A 223 4.86 15.46 -18.38
N LEU A 224 3.85 14.72 -18.85
CA LEU A 224 2.66 14.33 -18.10
C LEU A 224 2.72 12.84 -17.76
N LEU A 225 2.70 12.52 -16.49
CA LEU A 225 2.40 11.18 -15.99
C LEU A 225 0.89 11.04 -15.80
N ALA A 226 0.23 10.38 -16.76
CA ALA A 226 -1.21 10.12 -16.75
C ALA A 226 -1.50 8.63 -16.47
N ASN A 227 -2.79 8.30 -16.32
CA ASN A 227 -3.22 6.90 -16.16
C ASN A 227 -4.48 6.65 -17.00
N ALA A 228 -4.49 5.50 -17.67
CA ALA A 228 -5.59 5.04 -18.52
C ALA A 228 -5.80 3.53 -18.43
N ALA A 229 -6.99 3.08 -18.83
CA ALA A 229 -7.19 1.71 -19.28
C ALA A 229 -6.63 1.56 -20.70
N THR A 230 -5.59 0.75 -20.89
CA THR A 230 -4.98 0.48 -22.19
C THR A 230 -5.25 -0.94 -22.65
N GLU A 231 -5.26 -1.17 -23.96
CA GLU A 231 -5.45 -2.48 -24.56
C GLU A 231 -4.24 -2.87 -25.40
N ARG A 232 -3.67 -4.05 -25.13
CA ARG A 232 -2.55 -4.62 -25.89
C ARG A 232 -2.82 -6.11 -26.11
N GLU A 233 -2.79 -6.56 -27.37
CA GLU A 233 -3.00 -7.97 -27.75
C GLU A 233 -4.31 -8.57 -27.22
N GLY A 234 -5.38 -7.74 -27.09
CA GLY A 234 -6.67 -8.15 -26.56
C GLY A 234 -6.75 -8.27 -25.05
N LEU A 235 -5.70 -7.85 -24.32
CA LEU A 235 -5.65 -7.78 -22.86
C LEU A 235 -5.73 -6.33 -22.39
N PHE A 236 -6.48 -6.09 -21.33
CA PHE A 236 -6.61 -4.77 -20.72
C PHE A 236 -5.67 -4.61 -19.55
N TYR A 237 -5.08 -3.41 -19.43
CA TYR A 237 -4.18 -3.01 -18.36
C TYR A 237 -4.61 -1.68 -17.77
N ASN A 238 -4.43 -1.53 -16.47
CA ASN A 238 -4.50 -0.24 -15.78
C ASN A 238 -3.09 0.36 -15.81
N THR A 239 -2.86 1.34 -16.68
CA THR A 239 -1.51 1.78 -17.10
C THR A 239 -1.23 3.21 -16.68
N SER A 240 -0.16 3.43 -15.93
CA SER A 240 0.52 4.72 -15.82
C SER A 240 1.45 4.89 -17.02
N LEU A 241 1.39 6.03 -17.67
CA LEU A 241 2.14 6.32 -18.90
C LEU A 241 2.71 7.73 -18.89
N LEU A 242 3.94 7.87 -19.42
CA LEU A 242 4.59 9.15 -19.59
C LEU A 242 4.31 9.70 -20.99
N TRP A 243 3.86 10.97 -21.05
CA TRP A 243 3.49 11.66 -22.27
C TRP A 243 4.23 12.97 -22.38
N THR A 244 4.83 13.24 -23.54
CA THR A 244 5.55 14.47 -23.86
C THR A 244 4.79 15.30 -24.91
N GLU A 245 5.30 16.45 -25.30
CA GLU A 245 4.75 17.25 -26.40
C GLU A 245 4.80 16.48 -27.75
N ASP A 246 5.79 15.60 -27.91
CA ASP A 246 5.96 14.77 -29.11
C ASP A 246 5.09 13.52 -29.11
N GLY A 247 4.38 13.23 -28.01
CA GLY A 247 3.52 12.07 -27.83
C GLY A 247 3.95 11.15 -26.69
N ALA A 248 3.62 9.86 -26.80
CA ALA A 248 4.01 8.87 -25.80
C ALA A 248 5.54 8.70 -25.77
N ASP A 249 6.12 8.81 -24.59
CA ASP A 249 7.56 8.57 -24.38
C ASP A 249 7.95 7.08 -24.51
N GLY A 250 6.99 6.18 -24.42
CA GLY A 250 7.18 4.74 -24.47
C GLY A 250 7.37 4.09 -23.10
N GLN A 251 7.56 4.87 -22.05
CA GLN A 251 7.65 4.37 -20.70
C GLN A 251 6.25 4.18 -20.11
N VAL A 252 5.98 2.97 -19.60
CA VAL A 252 4.69 2.60 -18.99
C VAL A 252 4.91 1.71 -17.77
N HIS A 253 4.00 1.85 -16.80
CA HIS A 253 3.87 0.91 -15.70
C HIS A 253 2.42 0.43 -15.61
N ASP A 254 2.22 -0.87 -15.63
CA ASP A 254 0.91 -1.51 -15.48
C ASP A 254 0.70 -1.94 -14.03
N LYS A 255 -0.49 -1.68 -13.50
CA LYS A 255 -0.88 -2.06 -12.15
C LYS A 255 -0.53 -3.54 -11.89
N ARG A 256 0.27 -3.77 -10.86
CA ARG A 256 0.78 -5.10 -10.52
C ARG A 256 -0.29 -5.98 -9.87
N HIS A 257 -1.11 -5.39 -9.02
CA HIS A 257 -2.16 -6.07 -8.27
C HIS A 257 -3.55 -5.48 -8.56
N PRO A 258 -4.18 -5.85 -9.71
CA PRO A 258 -5.57 -5.52 -9.94
C PRO A 258 -6.46 -6.03 -8.80
N VAL A 259 -7.48 -5.24 -8.44
CA VAL A 259 -8.35 -5.54 -7.30
C VAL A 259 -9.27 -6.73 -7.61
N PRO A 260 -9.18 -7.85 -6.86
CA PRO A 260 -10.10 -8.97 -7.04
C PRO A 260 -11.55 -8.53 -6.84
N PHE A 261 -12.46 -8.97 -7.72
CA PHE A 261 -13.89 -8.61 -7.76
C PHE A 261 -14.18 -7.11 -7.94
N GLY A 262 -13.17 -6.32 -8.29
CA GLY A 262 -13.29 -4.92 -8.68
C GLY A 262 -12.75 -4.69 -10.09
N GLU A 263 -11.57 -5.21 -10.37
CA GLU A 263 -10.85 -5.00 -11.64
C GLU A 263 -10.69 -6.30 -12.45
N TYR A 264 -10.86 -7.45 -11.84
CA TYR A 264 -10.96 -8.76 -12.48
C TYR A 264 -11.74 -9.74 -11.60
N VAL A 265 -12.19 -10.86 -12.17
CA VAL A 265 -12.86 -11.92 -11.40
C VAL A 265 -11.98 -13.17 -11.37
N PRO A 266 -11.39 -13.50 -10.21
CA PRO A 266 -10.66 -14.75 -10.07
C PRO A 266 -11.64 -15.94 -10.24
N ASP A 267 -11.18 -17.05 -10.86
CA ASP A 267 -12.01 -18.25 -11.07
C ASP A 267 -13.43 -17.92 -11.58
N ARG A 268 -13.52 -17.03 -12.58
CA ARG A 268 -14.77 -16.43 -13.07
C ARG A 268 -15.88 -17.45 -13.29
N ALA A 269 -15.58 -18.63 -13.83
CA ALA A 269 -16.58 -19.66 -14.08
C ALA A 269 -17.26 -20.13 -12.77
N PHE A 270 -16.49 -20.29 -11.70
CA PHE A 270 -16.99 -20.69 -10.40
C PHE A 270 -17.88 -19.60 -9.78
N PHE A 271 -17.37 -18.36 -9.70
CA PHE A 271 -18.14 -17.27 -9.10
C PHE A 271 -19.36 -16.85 -9.91
N ASN A 272 -19.30 -16.96 -11.24
CA ASN A 272 -20.45 -16.70 -12.10
C ASN A 272 -21.58 -17.72 -11.88
N ALA A 273 -21.25 -18.97 -11.54
CA ALA A 273 -22.26 -19.96 -11.16
C ALA A 273 -22.94 -19.66 -9.80
N LEU A 274 -22.24 -18.95 -8.89
CA LEU A 274 -22.76 -18.60 -7.58
C LEU A 274 -23.54 -17.27 -7.56
N ALA A 275 -23.09 -16.27 -8.31
CA ALA A 275 -23.64 -14.91 -8.28
C ALA A 275 -23.53 -14.22 -9.66
N PRO A 276 -24.25 -14.73 -10.70
CA PRO A 276 -24.10 -14.25 -12.08
C PRO A 276 -24.37 -12.74 -12.23
N ASP A 277 -25.35 -12.21 -11.52
CA ASP A 277 -25.72 -10.79 -11.59
C ASP A 277 -24.61 -9.88 -11.08
N LEU A 278 -23.88 -10.29 -10.04
CA LEU A 278 -22.74 -9.52 -9.50
C LEU A 278 -21.51 -9.63 -10.39
N ILE A 279 -21.21 -10.84 -10.86
CA ILE A 279 -20.04 -11.09 -11.72
C ILE A 279 -20.23 -10.44 -13.10
N GLY A 280 -21.47 -10.37 -13.59
CA GLY A 280 -21.82 -9.70 -14.85
C GLY A 280 -21.59 -8.19 -14.85
N LEU A 281 -21.45 -7.55 -13.69
CA LEU A 281 -21.11 -6.12 -13.59
C LEU A 281 -19.67 -5.84 -14.04
N ILE A 282 -18.76 -6.80 -13.86
CA ILE A 282 -17.34 -6.65 -14.24
C ILE A 282 -17.19 -7.10 -15.68
N GLN A 283 -17.30 -6.14 -16.62
CA GLN A 283 -17.24 -6.40 -18.05
C GLN A 283 -15.81 -6.36 -18.59
N ARG A 284 -14.92 -5.56 -18.00
CA ARG A 284 -13.51 -5.46 -18.35
C ARG A 284 -12.68 -6.10 -17.23
N GLU A 285 -11.74 -6.95 -17.62
CA GLU A 285 -10.80 -7.57 -16.69
C GLU A 285 -9.39 -7.08 -16.95
N TYR A 286 -8.79 -6.49 -15.93
CA TYR A 286 -7.41 -6.04 -16.01
C TYR A 286 -6.43 -7.18 -15.76
N THR A 287 -5.41 -7.23 -16.60
CA THR A 287 -4.29 -8.16 -16.51
C THR A 287 -3.22 -7.57 -15.56
N PRO A 288 -2.66 -8.37 -14.64
CA PRO A 288 -1.53 -7.93 -13.81
C PRO A 288 -0.34 -7.47 -14.65
N GLY A 289 0.25 -6.33 -14.29
CA GLY A 289 1.48 -5.81 -14.89
C GLY A 289 2.70 -6.65 -14.55
N THR A 290 3.70 -6.62 -15.44
CA THR A 290 4.99 -7.30 -15.24
C THR A 290 6.19 -6.36 -15.46
N ASN A 291 5.96 -5.14 -15.96
CA ASN A 291 6.97 -4.13 -16.16
C ASN A 291 7.38 -3.47 -14.82
N PRO A 292 8.61 -2.94 -14.73
CA PRO A 292 9.09 -2.31 -13.52
C PRO A 292 8.19 -1.15 -13.04
N PRO A 293 8.00 -0.96 -11.72
CA PRO A 293 7.24 0.16 -11.18
C PRO A 293 8.08 1.43 -11.09
N VAL A 294 8.78 1.78 -12.17
CA VAL A 294 9.66 2.96 -12.26
C VAL A 294 9.63 3.53 -13.68
N ILE A 295 9.61 4.85 -13.77
CA ILE A 295 9.87 5.61 -14.99
C ILE A 295 11.07 6.55 -14.77
N ASP A 296 11.72 6.95 -15.86
CA ASP A 296 12.78 7.95 -15.86
C ASP A 296 12.22 9.27 -16.40
N VAL A 297 12.37 10.33 -15.66
CA VAL A 297 12.01 11.69 -16.06
C VAL A 297 13.26 12.55 -15.96
N ASP A 298 13.87 12.83 -17.10
CA ASP A 298 15.10 13.63 -17.21
C ASP A 298 16.24 13.17 -16.29
N GLY A 299 16.41 11.85 -16.16
CA GLY A 299 17.42 11.22 -15.32
C GLY A 299 17.03 11.02 -13.87
N VAL A 300 15.83 11.44 -13.45
CA VAL A 300 15.26 11.16 -12.12
C VAL A 300 14.39 9.90 -12.19
N ARG A 301 14.69 8.93 -11.34
CA ARG A 301 13.91 7.70 -11.23
C ARG A 301 12.68 7.93 -10.34
N VAL A 302 11.50 7.90 -10.94
CA VAL A 302 10.21 8.06 -10.29
C VAL A 302 9.58 6.69 -10.06
N GLY A 303 9.46 6.26 -8.81
CA GLY A 303 8.80 5.00 -8.44
C GLY A 303 7.28 5.15 -8.44
N LEU A 304 6.57 4.14 -8.94
CA LEU A 304 5.13 4.18 -9.16
C LEU A 304 4.39 3.12 -8.33
N ALA A 305 3.18 3.47 -7.89
CA ALA A 305 2.19 2.51 -7.44
C ALA A 305 0.79 3.00 -7.83
N ILE A 306 -0.04 2.10 -8.36
CA ILE A 306 -1.39 2.44 -8.80
C ILE A 306 -2.40 1.95 -7.75
N CYS A 307 -2.97 2.89 -7.01
CA CYS A 307 -4.08 2.68 -6.05
C CYS A 307 -3.80 1.54 -5.06
N PHE A 308 -4.38 0.36 -5.28
CA PHE A 308 -4.25 -0.82 -4.42
C PHE A 308 -2.81 -1.33 -4.29
N ASP A 309 -1.93 -1.06 -5.27
CA ASP A 309 -0.51 -1.47 -5.23
C ASP A 309 0.24 -0.89 -4.01
N VAL A 310 -0.19 0.25 -3.46
CA VAL A 310 0.49 0.92 -2.33
C VAL A 310 0.60 0.04 -1.08
N ILE A 311 -0.33 -0.94 -0.92
CA ILE A 311 -0.34 -1.82 0.25
C ILE A 311 0.62 -3.02 0.11
N TYR A 312 1.08 -3.33 -1.11
CA TYR A 312 1.95 -4.46 -1.39
C TYR A 312 3.43 -4.08 -1.28
N ASP A 313 4.19 -4.90 -0.58
CA ASP A 313 5.60 -4.64 -0.32
C ASP A 313 6.49 -4.94 -1.54
N ASP A 314 6.07 -5.85 -2.41
CA ASP A 314 6.82 -6.23 -3.62
C ASP A 314 6.92 -5.08 -4.62
N VAL A 315 5.83 -4.36 -4.91
CA VAL A 315 5.82 -3.19 -5.80
C VAL A 315 6.76 -2.10 -5.27
N ILE A 316 6.64 -1.79 -3.98
CA ILE A 316 7.46 -0.75 -3.36
C ILE A 316 8.94 -1.14 -3.33
N SER A 317 9.25 -2.37 -2.91
CA SER A 317 10.65 -2.84 -2.83
C SER A 317 11.31 -2.98 -4.21
N GLU A 318 10.55 -3.38 -5.24
CA GLU A 318 11.04 -3.40 -6.62
C GLU A 318 11.35 -1.98 -7.11
N GLY A 319 10.43 -1.01 -6.94
CA GLY A 319 10.69 0.38 -7.31
C GLY A 319 11.91 0.97 -6.60
N MET A 320 12.09 0.64 -5.32
CA MET A 320 13.29 1.04 -4.58
C MET A 320 14.57 0.37 -5.08
N ALA A 321 14.52 -0.91 -5.48
CA ALA A 321 15.64 -1.65 -6.04
C ALA A 321 16.04 -1.11 -7.42
N GLU A 322 15.06 -0.63 -8.21
CA GLU A 322 15.27 0.06 -9.49
C GLU A 322 15.77 1.51 -9.33
N GLY A 323 15.99 1.96 -8.10
CA GLY A 323 16.61 3.24 -7.80
C GLY A 323 15.68 4.44 -7.68
N ALA A 324 14.40 4.24 -7.39
CA ALA A 324 13.45 5.33 -7.19
C ALA A 324 13.95 6.38 -6.20
N GLU A 325 13.93 7.67 -6.61
CA GLU A 325 14.34 8.82 -5.81
C GLU A 325 13.15 9.55 -5.18
N VAL A 326 12.00 9.42 -5.79
CA VAL A 326 10.68 9.90 -5.33
C VAL A 326 9.63 8.85 -5.69
N LEU A 327 8.54 8.80 -4.93
CA LEU A 327 7.42 7.90 -5.21
C LEU A 327 6.18 8.69 -5.61
N VAL A 328 5.48 8.23 -6.65
CA VAL A 328 4.21 8.78 -7.11
C VAL A 328 3.15 7.69 -7.02
N PHE A 329 2.10 7.95 -6.26
CA PHE A 329 0.95 7.06 -6.11
C PHE A 329 -0.26 7.69 -6.77
N GLN A 330 -0.69 7.08 -7.88
CA GLN A 330 -1.88 7.48 -8.63
C GLN A 330 -3.07 6.67 -8.12
N THR A 331 -4.07 7.33 -7.52
CA THR A 331 -5.20 6.66 -6.88
C THR A 331 -6.54 7.12 -7.42
N ASN A 332 -7.54 6.23 -7.33
CA ASN A 332 -8.93 6.58 -7.58
C ASN A 332 -9.80 6.14 -6.38
N ASN A 333 -10.29 7.12 -5.63
CA ASN A 333 -11.13 6.88 -4.46
C ASN A 333 -12.61 7.19 -4.71
N ALA A 334 -13.04 7.30 -5.96
CA ALA A 334 -14.40 7.73 -6.30
C ALA A 334 -15.49 6.82 -5.71
N ASP A 335 -15.26 5.51 -5.75
CA ASP A 335 -16.18 4.53 -5.21
C ASP A 335 -16.20 4.51 -3.67
N PHE A 336 -15.20 5.10 -3.04
CA PHE A 336 -15.05 5.19 -1.58
C PHE A 336 -15.48 6.54 -1.00
N ARG A 337 -16.12 7.41 -1.80
CA ARG A 337 -16.62 8.72 -1.34
C ARG A 337 -17.47 8.58 -0.08
N GLY A 338 -17.20 9.41 0.92
CA GLY A 338 -17.89 9.42 2.21
C GLY A 338 -17.56 8.23 3.13
N THR A 339 -16.48 7.49 2.84
CA THR A 339 -15.91 6.48 3.73
C THR A 339 -14.51 6.91 4.20
N ASN A 340 -13.96 6.23 5.22
CA ASN A 340 -12.61 6.49 5.70
C ASN A 340 -11.54 5.75 4.87
N GLU A 341 -11.89 5.07 3.80
CA GLU A 341 -10.97 4.22 3.06
C GLU A 341 -9.90 5.05 2.34
N ASN A 342 -10.26 6.21 1.78
CA ASN A 342 -9.29 7.11 1.16
C ASN A 342 -8.23 7.58 2.18
N LEU A 343 -8.61 7.85 3.44
CA LEU A 343 -7.69 8.25 4.50
C LEU A 343 -6.82 7.09 4.98
N GLN A 344 -7.35 5.86 4.95
CA GLN A 344 -6.54 4.65 5.23
C GLN A 344 -5.49 4.44 4.13
N GLN A 345 -5.86 4.59 2.86
CA GLN A 345 -4.92 4.50 1.75
C GLN A 345 -3.85 5.60 1.83
N LEU A 346 -4.24 6.82 2.18
CA LEU A 346 -3.31 7.92 2.42
C LEU A 346 -2.35 7.63 3.59
N ALA A 347 -2.84 6.98 4.66
CA ALA A 347 -1.99 6.53 5.76
C ALA A 347 -0.95 5.49 5.30
N PHE A 348 -1.31 4.60 4.35
CA PHE A 348 -0.34 3.69 3.73
C PHE A 348 0.71 4.45 2.93
N ALA A 349 0.31 5.44 2.12
CA ALA A 349 1.26 6.30 1.40
C ALA A 349 2.26 6.98 2.35
N ARG A 350 1.78 7.47 3.49
CA ARG A 350 2.62 8.06 4.55
C ARG A 350 3.58 7.03 5.16
N MET A 351 3.10 5.82 5.44
CA MET A 351 3.97 4.73 5.93
C MET A 351 5.03 4.35 4.91
N ARG A 352 4.71 4.35 3.60
CA ARG A 352 5.69 4.09 2.54
C ARG A 352 6.75 5.19 2.46
N ALA A 353 6.38 6.45 2.66
CA ALA A 353 7.36 7.53 2.75
C ALA A 353 8.38 7.27 3.87
N ILE A 354 7.90 6.93 5.06
CA ILE A 354 8.74 6.64 6.25
C ILE A 354 9.59 5.37 6.03
N GLU A 355 8.98 4.29 5.55
CA GLU A 355 9.65 3.01 5.33
C GLU A 355 10.78 3.13 4.32
N THR A 356 10.54 3.82 3.20
CA THR A 356 11.50 3.95 2.10
C THR A 356 12.47 5.12 2.26
N GLY A 357 12.16 6.07 3.14
CA GLY A 357 12.90 7.33 3.26
C GLY A 357 12.80 8.18 1.98
N ARG A 358 11.65 8.14 1.28
CA ARG A 358 11.36 8.90 0.06
C ARG A 358 10.21 9.86 0.26
N SER A 359 10.23 10.98 -0.45
CA SER A 359 9.03 11.79 -0.61
C SER A 359 7.99 11.02 -1.42
N VAL A 360 6.72 11.22 -1.10
CA VAL A 360 5.59 10.59 -1.80
C VAL A 360 4.64 11.67 -2.31
N VAL A 361 4.35 11.63 -3.59
CA VAL A 361 3.25 12.38 -4.21
C VAL A 361 2.06 11.42 -4.33
N ASN A 362 1.12 11.51 -3.39
CA ASN A 362 -0.13 10.74 -3.43
C ASN A 362 -1.22 11.61 -4.05
N ILE A 363 -1.58 11.33 -5.29
CA ILE A 363 -2.60 12.06 -6.04
C ILE A 363 -3.82 11.18 -6.27
N SER A 364 -4.99 11.71 -5.94
CA SER A 364 -6.27 11.02 -6.11
C SER A 364 -7.17 11.74 -7.08
N THR A 365 -8.05 11.01 -7.76
CA THR A 365 -9.06 11.59 -8.65
C THR A 365 -10.06 12.45 -7.87
N VAL A 366 -10.52 11.94 -6.72
CA VAL A 366 -11.55 12.61 -5.89
C VAL A 366 -11.30 12.47 -4.38
N GLY A 367 -10.29 11.72 -3.97
CA GLY A 367 -9.92 11.53 -2.57
C GLY A 367 -9.08 12.68 -2.01
N THR A 368 -8.47 12.47 -0.87
CA THR A 368 -7.50 13.41 -0.31
C THR A 368 -6.15 13.20 -0.97
N SER A 369 -5.62 14.24 -1.63
CA SER A 369 -4.29 14.24 -2.23
C SER A 369 -3.28 14.93 -1.32
N GLN A 370 -2.06 14.40 -1.24
CA GLN A 370 -1.00 14.98 -0.43
C GLN A 370 0.38 14.78 -1.05
N ILE A 371 1.24 15.77 -0.86
CA ILE A 371 2.69 15.62 -0.99
C ILE A 371 3.27 15.42 0.40
N ILE A 372 4.04 14.34 0.58
CA ILE A 372 4.46 13.80 1.88
C ILE A 372 5.99 13.75 1.90
N ARG A 373 6.61 14.25 2.98
CA ARG A 373 8.06 14.15 3.19
C ARG A 373 8.49 12.74 3.59
N PRO A 374 9.78 12.42 3.51
CA PRO A 374 10.33 11.13 3.93
C PRO A 374 10.09 10.78 5.42
N ASP A 375 9.80 11.78 6.25
CA ASP A 375 9.46 11.60 7.67
C ASP A 375 7.95 11.36 7.91
N GLY A 376 7.16 11.31 6.83
CA GLY A 376 5.71 11.16 6.89
C GLY A 376 4.95 12.47 7.11
N SER A 377 5.61 13.63 7.28
CA SER A 377 4.94 14.92 7.42
C SER A 377 4.37 15.40 6.08
N THR A 378 3.23 16.11 6.13
CA THR A 378 2.58 16.67 4.96
C THR A 378 3.27 17.97 4.53
N VAL A 379 3.59 18.11 3.23
CA VAL A 379 4.03 19.36 2.61
C VAL A 379 2.81 20.20 2.26
N SER A 380 1.94 19.64 1.42
CA SER A 380 0.69 20.26 0.96
C SER A 380 -0.40 19.21 0.77
N SER A 381 -1.66 19.64 0.74
CA SER A 381 -2.80 18.75 0.59
C SER A 381 -3.98 19.39 -0.12
N LEU A 382 -4.77 18.55 -0.81
CA LEU A 382 -6.09 18.86 -1.33
C LEU A 382 -7.14 17.97 -0.65
N ASP A 383 -8.22 18.57 -0.26
CA ASP A 383 -9.34 17.85 0.36
C ASP A 383 -10.06 16.96 -0.66
N ALA A 384 -10.66 15.89 -0.15
CA ALA A 384 -11.54 15.04 -0.96
C ALA A 384 -12.72 15.83 -1.55
N GLY A 385 -13.06 15.55 -2.81
CA GLY A 385 -14.18 16.17 -3.52
C GLY A 385 -13.92 17.59 -4.01
N LYS A 386 -12.67 18.05 -4.00
CA LYS A 386 -12.28 19.35 -4.53
C LYS A 386 -11.37 19.20 -5.75
N ALA A 387 -11.65 19.96 -6.81
CA ALA A 387 -10.69 20.14 -7.90
C ALA A 387 -9.57 21.09 -7.47
N GLY A 388 -8.35 20.88 -7.95
CA GLY A 388 -7.20 21.73 -7.68
C GLY A 388 -5.87 21.09 -8.02
N ALA A 389 -4.79 21.80 -7.73
CA ALA A 389 -3.42 21.36 -7.97
C ALA A 389 -2.53 21.62 -6.76
N LEU A 390 -1.55 20.76 -6.57
CA LEU A 390 -0.42 20.92 -5.66
C LEU A 390 0.83 21.15 -6.52
N LEU A 391 1.60 22.20 -6.24
CA LEU A 391 2.86 22.48 -6.92
C LEU A 391 3.95 22.71 -5.88
N GLU A 392 4.91 21.78 -5.78
CA GLU A 392 5.93 21.78 -4.76
C GLU A 392 7.29 21.33 -5.29
N ASP A 393 8.36 21.84 -4.66
CA ASP A 393 9.71 21.30 -4.81
C ASP A 393 9.82 20.05 -3.95
N VAL A 394 9.70 18.87 -4.58
CA VAL A 394 9.71 17.58 -3.91
C VAL A 394 11.14 17.09 -3.76
N GLU A 395 11.55 16.83 -2.52
CA GLU A 395 12.91 16.36 -2.22
C GLU A 395 13.15 14.98 -2.80
N LEU A 396 14.25 14.83 -3.55
CA LEU A 396 14.77 13.58 -4.09
C LEU A 396 15.79 12.96 -3.15
N ARG A 397 15.75 11.64 -2.99
CA ARG A 397 16.67 10.91 -2.13
C ARG A 397 17.17 9.62 -2.78
N SER A 398 18.37 9.20 -2.40
CA SER A 398 18.98 7.93 -2.80
C SER A 398 19.37 7.07 -1.60
N GLY A 399 19.79 5.83 -1.87
CA GLY A 399 20.10 4.81 -0.86
C GLY A 399 18.86 4.03 -0.41
N LEU A 400 19.05 2.82 0.06
CA LEU A 400 17.98 1.96 0.57
C LEU A 400 17.94 2.00 2.09
N THR A 401 16.75 2.10 2.67
CA THR A 401 16.58 1.91 4.10
C THR A 401 16.79 0.44 4.48
N ALA A 402 17.20 0.19 5.71
CA ALA A 402 17.29 -1.18 6.19
C ALA A 402 15.93 -1.89 6.14
N GLY A 403 14.83 -1.15 6.36
CA GLY A 403 13.47 -1.68 6.29
C GLY A 403 13.09 -2.25 4.92
N VAL A 404 13.43 -1.55 3.84
CA VAL A 404 13.23 -2.04 2.46
C VAL A 404 14.04 -3.31 2.20
N VAL A 405 15.32 -3.34 2.62
CA VAL A 405 16.22 -4.48 2.36
C VAL A 405 15.88 -5.70 3.20
N THR A 406 15.59 -5.50 4.48
CA THR A 406 15.41 -6.61 5.45
C THR A 406 13.94 -7.02 5.63
N GLY A 407 12.99 -6.14 5.30
CA GLY A 407 11.55 -6.37 5.50
C GLY A 407 11.05 -7.69 4.94
N PRO A 408 11.32 -8.03 3.67
CA PRO A 408 10.90 -9.32 3.08
C PRO A 408 11.47 -10.54 3.82
N TRP A 409 12.73 -10.46 4.25
CA TRP A 409 13.37 -11.54 5.02
C TRP A 409 12.77 -11.69 6.43
N ILE A 410 12.46 -10.55 7.08
CA ILE A 410 11.79 -10.53 8.39
C ILE A 410 10.40 -11.15 8.26
N GLN A 411 9.64 -10.87 7.21
CA GLN A 411 8.35 -11.50 6.95
C GLN A 411 8.46 -13.03 6.87
N MET A 412 9.39 -13.54 6.07
CA MET A 412 9.62 -14.97 5.91
C MET A 412 10.09 -15.63 7.22
N LEU A 413 11.00 -14.96 7.95
CA LEU A 413 11.47 -15.42 9.24
C LEU A 413 10.33 -15.52 10.26
N LEU A 414 9.46 -14.52 10.33
CA LEU A 414 8.35 -14.48 11.28
C LEU A 414 7.29 -15.54 10.94
N LEU A 415 6.92 -15.67 9.65
CA LEU A 415 5.98 -16.69 9.20
C LEU A 415 6.49 -18.10 9.50
N TRP A 416 7.64 -18.46 8.94
CA TRP A 416 8.17 -19.82 9.06
C TRP A 416 8.80 -20.12 10.42
N GLY A 417 9.40 -19.11 11.06
CA GLY A 417 9.96 -19.23 12.41
C GLY A 417 8.87 -19.41 13.46
N GLY A 418 7.74 -18.69 13.33
CA GLY A 418 6.57 -18.86 14.21
C GLY A 418 5.97 -20.27 14.11
N LEU A 419 5.73 -20.74 12.88
CA LEU A 419 5.20 -22.07 12.61
C LEU A 419 6.18 -23.17 13.04
N GLY A 420 7.48 -23.01 12.74
CA GLY A 420 8.53 -23.93 13.14
C GLY A 420 8.69 -24.06 14.66
N ALA A 421 8.66 -22.91 15.37
CA ALA A 421 8.72 -22.90 16.83
C ALA A 421 7.50 -23.58 17.46
N LEU A 422 6.31 -23.38 16.89
CA LEU A 422 5.09 -24.05 17.32
C LEU A 422 5.18 -25.58 17.11
N ALA A 423 5.59 -26.00 15.91
CA ALA A 423 5.76 -27.44 15.59
C ALA A 423 6.81 -28.12 16.48
N PHE A 424 7.96 -27.45 16.69
CA PHE A 424 8.98 -27.97 17.60
C PHE A 424 8.49 -28.06 19.05
N GLY A 425 7.77 -27.05 19.52
CA GLY A 425 7.12 -27.05 20.83
C GLY A 425 6.15 -28.24 21.00
N TRP A 426 5.33 -28.52 19.99
CA TRP A 426 4.42 -29.66 19.98
C TRP A 426 5.18 -31.01 20.04
N LEU A 427 6.19 -31.22 19.18
CA LEU A 427 6.98 -32.45 19.17
C LEU A 427 7.66 -32.71 20.51
N ARG A 428 8.22 -31.67 21.13
CA ARG A 428 8.88 -31.77 22.43
C ARG A 428 7.91 -31.98 23.58
N ALA A 429 6.72 -31.33 23.54
CA ALA A 429 5.69 -31.51 24.55
C ALA A 429 5.10 -32.94 24.56
N ARG A 430 5.04 -33.62 23.38
CA ARG A 430 4.60 -35.02 23.28
C ARG A 430 5.56 -36.03 23.87
N ARG A 431 6.86 -35.68 23.99
CA ARG A 431 7.92 -36.57 24.53
C ARG A 431 8.09 -36.44 26.05
N ARG A 432 7.33 -35.55 26.65
CA ARG A 432 7.27 -35.33 28.11
C ARG A 432 5.93 -35.76 28.67
#